data_98a065d13a6d554b9022ada2892b27bd
#
_entry.id   98a065d13a6d554b9022ada2892b27bd
#
_cell.length_a   1.000
_cell.length_b   1.000
_cell.length_c   1.000
_cell.angle_alpha   90.00
_cell.angle_beta   90.00
_cell.angle_gamma   90.00
#
_symmetry.space_group_name_H-M   'P 1'
#
loop_
_entity.id
_entity.type
_entity.pdbx_description
1 polymer ?
#
loop_
_entity_poly.entity_id
_entity_poly.type
_entity_poly.pdbx_seq_one_letter_code
_entity_poly.pdbx_strand_id
1 'polypeptide(L)'
;MYLFTSLLFYLFHLSPSLEIEDQCKTCRVLSTTFIEGLLKTENLHFGGGNTDWEEKKLGKFKTSETRFVEIMEHICHGDEKDERFKCHSLAETHEELLEDWFYNRQETDPNLEAFLCVEKLAYCCDFGYYGSECSPCPGIKESGKACFGRGSCDGDGKRSGNGTCSCHLGYSGKLCSNCDSSYFAITQNASFIECHECFDGCGSGCTSAGPRGCNACRSGYKMDEENGCQDVDECKEDELKCQKANEVCVNTPGSYECKCMESYKRTDDGNCELEIEENEEKNGEEEKDEDDDKKDAENMEDGKNELKEETELKKDRDDEREEL
;
A
#
# COMPACT_ATOMS: atom_id res chain seq x y z
N MET A 1 40.83 7.08 -40.50
CA MET A 1 39.52 6.41 -40.64
C MET A 1 39.48 5.17 -39.74
N TYR A 2 39.75 5.33 -38.43
CA TYR A 2 39.78 4.22 -37.41
C TYR A 2 39.29 4.67 -36.03
N LEU A 3 38.29 5.55 -35.94
CA LEU A 3 37.78 6.05 -34.66
C LEU A 3 36.25 5.87 -34.50
N PHE A 4 35.60 5.14 -35.42
CA PHE A 4 34.13 4.96 -35.37
C PHE A 4 33.64 3.53 -35.02
N THR A 5 34.53 2.56 -34.81
CA THR A 5 34.12 1.17 -34.55
C THR A 5 34.13 0.79 -33.06
N SER A 6 34.53 1.68 -32.13
CA SER A 6 34.62 1.37 -30.71
C SER A 6 33.40 1.80 -29.89
N LEU A 7 32.42 2.54 -30.45
CA LEU A 7 31.29 3.07 -29.73
C LEU A 7 30.01 2.19 -29.85
N LEU A 8 30.01 1.19 -30.71
CA LEU A 8 28.87 0.31 -30.98
C LEU A 8 28.86 -0.98 -30.13
N PHE A 9 29.90 -1.26 -29.35
CA PHE A 9 29.97 -2.45 -28.49
C PHE A 9 29.54 -2.21 -27.02
N TYR A 10 29.20 -0.97 -26.64
CA TYR A 10 28.87 -0.62 -25.26
C TYR A 10 27.38 -0.61 -24.93
N LEU A 11 26.51 -0.98 -25.88
CA LEU A 11 25.05 -0.83 -25.72
C LEU A 11 24.26 -2.15 -25.51
N PHE A 12 24.90 -3.29 -25.29
CA PHE A 12 24.18 -4.56 -25.11
C PHE A 12 24.73 -5.47 -24.01
N HIS A 13 25.23 -4.93 -22.93
CA HIS A 13 25.39 -5.70 -21.69
C HIS A 13 24.51 -5.07 -20.62
N LEU A 14 23.24 -5.51 -20.57
CA LEU A 14 22.47 -5.49 -19.34
C LEU A 14 23.38 -6.10 -18.27
N SER A 15 23.55 -5.42 -17.13
CA SER A 15 24.35 -5.98 -16.05
C SER A 15 23.76 -7.35 -15.66
N PRO A 16 24.58 -8.38 -15.43
CA PRO A 16 24.09 -9.72 -15.06
C PRO A 16 23.11 -9.71 -13.87
N SER A 17 23.22 -8.71 -12.99
CA SER A 17 22.33 -8.53 -11.85
C SER A 17 20.90 -8.10 -12.24
N LEU A 18 20.74 -7.31 -13.32
CA LEU A 18 19.42 -6.90 -13.81
C LEU A 18 18.69 -8.07 -14.48
N GLU A 19 19.40 -8.92 -15.19
CA GLU A 19 18.84 -10.11 -15.84
C GLU A 19 18.34 -11.13 -14.80
N ILE A 20 19.13 -11.36 -13.75
CA ILE A 20 18.75 -12.27 -12.67
C ILE A 20 17.56 -11.73 -11.86
N GLU A 21 17.47 -10.43 -11.63
CA GLU A 21 16.33 -9.81 -10.92
C GLU A 21 15.04 -9.94 -11.73
N ASP A 22 15.11 -9.77 -13.05
CA ASP A 22 13.98 -9.96 -13.96
C ASP A 22 13.54 -11.43 -13.98
N GLN A 23 14.47 -12.39 -14.00
CA GLN A 23 14.20 -13.82 -13.93
C GLN A 23 13.51 -14.21 -12.60
N CYS A 24 13.96 -13.66 -11.47
CA CYS A 24 13.33 -13.91 -10.17
C CYS A 24 11.88 -13.39 -10.15
N LYS A 25 11.65 -12.16 -10.62
CA LYS A 25 10.31 -11.58 -10.72
C LYS A 25 9.40 -12.45 -11.59
N THR A 26 9.86 -12.83 -12.78
CA THR A 26 9.11 -13.67 -13.71
C THR A 26 8.77 -15.03 -13.09
N CYS A 27 9.72 -15.67 -12.40
CA CYS A 27 9.49 -16.95 -11.75
C CYS A 27 8.44 -16.85 -10.62
N ARG A 28 8.46 -15.78 -9.84
CA ARG A 28 7.43 -15.52 -8.83
C ARG A 28 6.05 -15.31 -9.42
N VAL A 29 5.95 -14.57 -10.53
CA VAL A 29 4.68 -14.41 -11.26
C VAL A 29 4.17 -15.77 -11.72
N LEU A 30 5.03 -16.62 -12.31
CA LEU A 30 4.66 -17.96 -12.73
C LEU A 30 4.15 -18.80 -11.55
N SER A 31 4.90 -18.86 -10.46
CA SER A 31 4.52 -19.65 -9.28
C SER A 31 3.20 -19.17 -8.68
N THR A 32 3.01 -17.85 -8.55
CA THR A 32 1.79 -17.25 -8.01
C THR A 32 0.58 -17.58 -8.87
N THR A 33 0.69 -17.35 -10.19
CA THR A 33 -0.42 -17.57 -11.12
C THR A 33 -0.73 -19.07 -11.29
N PHE A 34 0.26 -19.95 -11.15
CA PHE A 34 0.04 -21.40 -11.12
C PHE A 34 -0.76 -21.81 -9.88
N ILE A 35 -0.42 -21.29 -8.69
CA ILE A 35 -1.18 -21.55 -7.45
C ILE A 35 -2.61 -21.00 -7.55
N GLU A 36 -2.80 -19.83 -8.15
CA GLU A 36 -4.14 -19.29 -8.41
C GLU A 36 -4.95 -20.20 -9.34
N GLY A 37 -4.32 -20.74 -10.40
CA GLY A 37 -4.93 -21.75 -11.28
C GLY A 37 -5.29 -23.03 -10.51
N LEU A 38 -4.42 -23.47 -9.61
CA LEU A 38 -4.67 -24.61 -8.74
C LEU A 38 -5.90 -24.41 -7.83
N LEU A 39 -6.06 -23.20 -7.26
CA LEU A 39 -7.22 -22.84 -6.44
C LEU A 39 -8.51 -22.75 -7.27
N LYS A 40 -8.45 -22.16 -8.46
CA LYS A 40 -9.61 -22.05 -9.37
C LYS A 40 -10.14 -23.43 -9.80
N THR A 41 -9.25 -24.41 -9.94
CA THR A 41 -9.58 -25.77 -10.38
C THR A 41 -9.83 -26.74 -9.23
N GLU A 42 -9.78 -26.29 -7.97
CA GLU A 42 -9.89 -27.18 -6.80
C GLU A 42 -11.20 -27.97 -6.74
N ASN A 43 -12.31 -27.32 -7.08
CA ASN A 43 -13.65 -27.87 -7.03
C ASN A 43 -14.17 -28.35 -8.41
N LEU A 44 -13.30 -28.40 -9.44
CA LEU A 44 -13.68 -28.92 -10.75
C LEU A 44 -13.59 -30.43 -10.80
N HIS A 45 -14.17 -31.03 -11.87
CA HIS A 45 -14.19 -32.44 -12.19
C HIS A 45 -14.18 -32.61 -13.71
N PHE A 46 -14.04 -33.84 -14.21
CA PHE A 46 -13.94 -34.13 -15.65
C PHE A 46 -15.13 -33.63 -16.52
N GLY A 47 -16.28 -33.29 -15.91
CA GLY A 47 -17.42 -32.69 -16.63
C GLY A 47 -18.28 -33.64 -17.43
N GLY A 48 -18.00 -34.94 -17.41
CA GLY A 48 -18.74 -35.96 -18.17
C GLY A 48 -20.05 -36.44 -17.53
N GLY A 49 -20.42 -35.92 -16.38
CA GLY A 49 -21.71 -36.20 -15.73
C GLY A 49 -21.82 -37.53 -14.98
N ASN A 50 -20.75 -38.35 -14.94
CA ASN A 50 -20.68 -39.58 -14.13
C ASN A 50 -19.34 -39.64 -13.38
N THR A 51 -19.23 -38.85 -12.31
CA THR A 51 -18.02 -38.68 -11.51
C THR A 51 -17.44 -40.02 -11.01
N ASP A 52 -18.29 -40.96 -10.55
CA ASP A 52 -17.83 -42.29 -10.07
C ASP A 52 -17.19 -43.14 -11.17
N TRP A 53 -17.71 -43.07 -12.38
CA TRP A 53 -17.14 -43.80 -13.52
C TRP A 53 -15.84 -43.15 -13.99
N GLU A 54 -15.81 -41.81 -14.05
CA GLU A 54 -14.65 -41.03 -14.45
C GLU A 54 -13.49 -41.27 -13.49
N GLU A 55 -13.69 -41.22 -12.18
CA GLU A 55 -12.65 -41.46 -11.18
C GLU A 55 -12.13 -42.92 -11.25
N LYS A 56 -13.00 -43.89 -11.52
CA LYS A 56 -12.59 -45.30 -11.68
C LYS A 56 -11.76 -45.55 -12.94
N LYS A 57 -11.97 -44.78 -13.99
CA LYS A 57 -11.32 -44.97 -15.29
C LYS A 57 -10.14 -44.02 -15.54
N LEU A 58 -10.25 -42.78 -15.11
CA LEU A 58 -9.28 -41.69 -15.37
C LEU A 58 -8.44 -41.34 -14.14
N GLY A 59 -8.79 -41.90 -12.96
CA GLY A 59 -8.17 -41.51 -11.70
C GLY A 59 -8.81 -40.24 -11.09
N LYS A 60 -8.21 -39.75 -10.03
CA LYS A 60 -8.72 -38.53 -9.35
C LYS A 60 -8.44 -37.27 -10.20
N PHE A 61 -9.47 -36.47 -10.44
CA PHE A 61 -9.30 -35.17 -11.13
C PHE A 61 -8.21 -34.31 -10.49
N LYS A 62 -8.11 -34.29 -9.17
CA LYS A 62 -7.14 -33.51 -8.38
C LYS A 62 -5.69 -33.68 -8.86
N THR A 63 -5.32 -34.87 -9.38
CA THR A 63 -3.98 -35.20 -9.86
C THR A 63 -4.00 -35.64 -11.31
N SER A 64 -4.92 -35.14 -12.12
CA SER A 64 -5.07 -35.53 -13.54
C SER A 64 -4.32 -34.58 -14.47
N GLU A 65 -3.93 -35.11 -15.62
CA GLU A 65 -3.38 -34.31 -16.73
C GLU A 65 -4.37 -33.22 -17.18
N THR A 66 -5.66 -33.51 -17.22
CA THR A 66 -6.70 -32.52 -17.56
C THR A 66 -6.65 -31.32 -16.63
N ARG A 67 -6.53 -31.52 -15.31
CA ARG A 67 -6.43 -30.42 -14.36
C ARG A 67 -5.12 -29.66 -14.53
N PHE A 68 -4.02 -30.33 -14.79
CA PHE A 68 -2.74 -29.66 -15.03
C PHE A 68 -2.83 -28.73 -16.24
N VAL A 69 -3.40 -29.19 -17.36
CA VAL A 69 -3.63 -28.36 -18.56
C VAL A 69 -4.53 -27.16 -18.25
N GLU A 70 -5.62 -27.35 -17.53
CA GLU A 70 -6.50 -26.24 -17.12
C GLU A 70 -5.78 -25.22 -16.24
N ILE A 71 -4.87 -25.64 -15.35
CA ILE A 71 -4.04 -24.74 -14.57
C ILE A 71 -3.11 -23.94 -15.49
N MET A 72 -2.46 -24.62 -16.45
CA MET A 72 -1.54 -23.99 -17.40
C MET A 72 -2.23 -22.96 -18.30
N GLU A 73 -3.52 -23.08 -18.58
CA GLU A 73 -4.31 -22.07 -19.29
C GLU A 73 -4.52 -20.77 -18.46
N HIS A 74 -4.35 -20.86 -17.15
CA HIS A 74 -4.59 -19.75 -16.22
C HIS A 74 -3.32 -19.07 -15.72
N ILE A 75 -2.13 -19.51 -16.15
CA ILE A 75 -0.86 -18.90 -15.73
C ILE A 75 -0.57 -17.60 -16.47
N CYS A 76 0.38 -16.84 -15.94
CA CYS A 76 1.00 -15.70 -16.61
C CYS A 76 0.01 -14.61 -17.04
N HIS A 77 -1.08 -14.42 -16.30
CA HIS A 77 -2.00 -13.32 -16.55
C HIS A 77 -1.45 -12.01 -15.97
N GLY A 78 -1.68 -10.90 -16.62
CA GLY A 78 -1.19 -9.56 -16.24
C GLY A 78 -1.36 -8.58 -17.38
N ASP A 79 -1.16 -7.29 -17.10
CA ASP A 79 -1.45 -6.22 -18.07
C ASP A 79 -0.30 -6.03 -19.09
N GLU A 80 0.94 -6.30 -18.71
CA GLU A 80 2.11 -6.07 -19.57
C GLU A 80 2.43 -7.26 -20.45
N LYS A 81 2.46 -7.01 -21.77
CA LYS A 81 2.70 -8.06 -22.78
C LYS A 81 4.08 -8.73 -22.65
N ASP A 82 5.11 -7.96 -22.36
CA ASP A 82 6.49 -8.47 -22.25
C ASP A 82 6.64 -9.38 -21.02
N GLU A 83 6.02 -9.02 -19.88
CA GLU A 83 6.02 -9.85 -18.68
C GLU A 83 5.28 -11.17 -18.93
N ARG A 84 4.12 -11.13 -19.58
CA ARG A 84 3.38 -12.35 -19.95
C ARG A 84 4.21 -13.25 -20.86
N PHE A 85 4.85 -12.68 -21.90
CA PHE A 85 5.66 -13.47 -22.81
C PHE A 85 6.83 -14.16 -22.09
N LYS A 86 7.56 -13.45 -21.22
CA LYS A 86 8.65 -14.01 -20.42
C LYS A 86 8.15 -15.11 -19.50
N CYS A 87 7.00 -14.91 -18.85
CA CYS A 87 6.39 -15.87 -17.96
C CYS A 87 5.98 -17.17 -18.70
N HIS A 88 5.30 -17.07 -19.83
CA HIS A 88 4.96 -18.23 -20.64
C HIS A 88 6.20 -18.97 -21.18
N SER A 89 7.20 -18.23 -21.65
CA SER A 89 8.47 -18.82 -22.08
C SER A 89 9.19 -19.59 -20.96
N LEU A 90 9.13 -19.04 -19.73
CA LEU A 90 9.67 -19.71 -18.54
C LEU A 90 8.89 -20.99 -18.23
N ALA A 91 7.55 -20.93 -18.28
CA ALA A 91 6.68 -22.08 -18.04
C ALA A 91 6.94 -23.21 -19.05
N GLU A 92 6.99 -22.88 -20.35
CA GLU A 92 7.29 -23.85 -21.42
C GLU A 92 8.69 -24.47 -21.26
N THR A 93 9.69 -23.68 -20.87
CA THR A 93 11.07 -24.16 -20.71
C THR A 93 11.21 -25.12 -19.52
N HIS A 94 10.38 -24.95 -18.48
CA HIS A 94 10.48 -25.68 -17.22
C HIS A 94 9.19 -26.43 -16.87
N GLU A 95 8.40 -26.81 -17.87
CA GLU A 95 7.14 -27.55 -17.70
C GLU A 95 7.34 -28.82 -16.89
N GLU A 96 8.43 -29.57 -17.15
CA GLU A 96 8.78 -30.79 -16.39
C GLU A 96 8.92 -30.56 -14.88
N LEU A 97 9.39 -29.38 -14.44
CA LEU A 97 9.49 -29.04 -13.02
C LEU A 97 8.11 -28.72 -12.43
N LEU A 98 7.24 -28.05 -13.19
CA LEU A 98 5.86 -27.78 -12.78
C LEU A 98 5.07 -29.08 -12.66
N GLU A 99 5.24 -30.01 -13.61
CA GLU A 99 4.67 -31.37 -13.56
C GLU A 99 5.19 -32.17 -12.35
N ASP A 100 6.52 -32.22 -12.13
CA ASP A 100 7.09 -32.91 -10.97
C ASP A 100 6.52 -32.37 -9.66
N TRP A 101 6.38 -31.04 -9.53
CA TRP A 101 5.79 -30.46 -8.35
C TRP A 101 4.31 -30.79 -8.23
N PHE A 102 3.54 -30.66 -9.32
CA PHE A 102 2.10 -30.91 -9.36
C PHE A 102 1.74 -32.37 -9.00
N TYR A 103 2.43 -33.35 -9.59
CA TYR A 103 2.12 -34.77 -9.41
C TYR A 103 2.74 -35.39 -8.16
N ASN A 104 3.92 -34.91 -7.74
CA ASN A 104 4.71 -35.64 -6.76
C ASN A 104 4.98 -34.87 -5.47
N ARG A 105 4.87 -33.52 -5.44
CA ARG A 105 5.37 -32.73 -4.33
C ARG A 105 4.33 -31.86 -3.63
N GLN A 106 3.21 -31.58 -4.22
CA GLN A 106 2.15 -30.70 -3.71
C GLN A 106 1.81 -30.92 -2.22
N GLU A 107 1.80 -32.18 -1.78
CA GLU A 107 1.43 -32.55 -0.40
C GLU A 107 2.62 -32.48 0.57
N THR A 108 3.86 -32.72 0.09
CA THR A 108 5.06 -32.78 0.91
C THR A 108 5.82 -31.46 0.94
N ASP A 109 5.76 -30.70 -0.13
CA ASP A 109 6.39 -29.40 -0.30
C ASP A 109 5.43 -28.43 -1.00
N PRO A 110 4.48 -27.83 -0.26
CA PRO A 110 3.40 -27.03 -0.84
C PRO A 110 3.85 -25.67 -1.38
N ASN A 111 5.08 -25.25 -1.12
CA ASN A 111 5.59 -23.95 -1.56
C ASN A 111 6.25 -24.08 -2.95
N LEU A 112 5.44 -23.90 -4.02
CA LEU A 112 5.94 -23.93 -5.39
C LEU A 112 7.02 -22.87 -5.66
N GLU A 113 6.93 -21.67 -5.09
CA GLU A 113 7.92 -20.62 -5.27
C GLU A 113 9.28 -21.06 -4.71
N ALA A 114 9.32 -21.57 -3.50
CA ALA A 114 10.55 -22.07 -2.89
C ALA A 114 11.16 -23.22 -3.71
N PHE A 115 10.34 -24.17 -4.11
CA PHE A 115 10.77 -25.29 -4.96
C PHE A 115 11.31 -24.82 -6.32
N LEU A 116 10.51 -24.05 -7.08
CA LEU A 116 10.86 -23.69 -8.45
C LEU A 116 11.92 -22.60 -8.51
N CYS A 117 11.66 -21.44 -7.86
CA CYS A 117 12.44 -20.23 -8.06
C CYS A 117 13.71 -20.18 -7.20
N VAL A 118 13.70 -20.80 -6.02
CA VAL A 118 14.83 -20.78 -5.10
C VAL A 118 15.67 -22.05 -5.25
N GLU A 119 15.06 -23.26 -5.15
CA GLU A 119 15.79 -24.51 -5.13
C GLU A 119 16.24 -24.96 -6.54
N LYS A 120 15.30 -25.02 -7.51
CA LYS A 120 15.58 -25.61 -8.83
C LYS A 120 16.24 -24.63 -9.79
N LEU A 121 15.66 -23.44 -9.96
CA LEU A 121 16.19 -22.45 -10.92
C LEU A 121 17.24 -21.54 -10.31
N ALA A 122 17.25 -21.41 -8.98
CA ALA A 122 18.17 -20.53 -8.25
C ALA A 122 18.14 -19.07 -8.78
N TYR A 123 16.96 -18.58 -9.19
CA TYR A 123 16.75 -17.21 -9.64
C TYR A 123 16.48 -16.25 -8.47
N CYS A 124 15.87 -16.75 -7.40
CA CYS A 124 15.55 -16.01 -6.19
C CYS A 124 16.33 -16.50 -4.98
N CYS A 125 16.27 -15.76 -3.90
CA CYS A 125 16.53 -16.24 -2.55
C CYS A 125 15.20 -16.43 -1.80
N ASP A 126 15.22 -17.18 -0.71
CA ASP A 126 14.14 -17.17 0.26
C ASP A 126 13.96 -15.76 0.85
N PHE A 127 12.73 -15.44 1.28
CA PHE A 127 12.51 -14.20 2.03
C PHE A 127 13.35 -14.15 3.31
N GLY A 128 13.93 -13.00 3.59
CA GLY A 128 14.90 -12.81 4.64
C GLY A 128 16.36 -13.05 4.22
N TYR A 129 16.60 -13.36 2.93
CA TYR A 129 17.92 -13.57 2.38
C TYR A 129 18.15 -12.72 1.13
N TYR A 130 19.39 -12.31 0.86
CA TYR A 130 19.75 -11.41 -0.22
C TYR A 130 21.09 -11.77 -0.88
N GLY A 131 21.33 -11.19 -2.05
CA GLY A 131 22.62 -11.28 -2.75
C GLY A 131 22.84 -12.61 -3.45
N SER A 132 23.94 -12.74 -4.21
CA SER A 132 24.24 -13.90 -5.03
C SER A 132 24.30 -15.22 -4.25
N GLU A 133 24.75 -15.18 -3.00
CA GLU A 133 24.91 -16.33 -2.12
C GLU A 133 23.73 -16.53 -1.16
N CYS A 134 22.65 -15.76 -1.33
CA CYS A 134 21.50 -15.78 -0.43
C CYS A 134 21.92 -15.66 1.06
N SER A 135 22.67 -14.60 1.37
CA SER A 135 23.07 -14.29 2.72
C SER A 135 21.87 -13.80 3.56
N PRO A 136 21.81 -14.12 4.86
CA PRO A 136 20.69 -13.69 5.69
C PRO A 136 20.66 -12.16 5.85
N CYS A 137 19.48 -11.56 5.70
CA CYS A 137 19.26 -10.16 6.08
C CYS A 137 19.54 -9.93 7.57
N PRO A 138 20.00 -8.71 7.94
CA PRO A 138 20.16 -8.38 9.36
C PRO A 138 18.90 -8.64 10.17
N GLY A 139 19.03 -9.24 11.34
CA GLY A 139 17.92 -9.54 12.24
C GLY A 139 17.18 -10.85 11.95
N ILE A 140 17.35 -11.48 10.78
CA ILE A 140 16.61 -12.69 10.43
C ILE A 140 16.94 -13.86 11.36
N LYS A 141 18.22 -14.03 11.72
CA LYS A 141 18.66 -15.10 12.60
C LYS A 141 18.25 -14.90 14.06
N GLU A 142 18.17 -13.62 14.48
CA GLU A 142 17.92 -13.25 15.87
C GLU A 142 16.41 -13.13 16.17
N SER A 143 15.63 -12.62 15.22
CA SER A 143 14.21 -12.29 15.42
C SER A 143 13.26 -12.99 14.46
N GLY A 144 13.77 -13.71 13.45
CA GLY A 144 12.97 -14.27 12.37
C GLY A 144 12.44 -13.21 11.38
N LYS A 145 12.84 -11.95 11.52
CA LYS A 145 12.37 -10.83 10.68
C LYS A 145 13.55 -10.02 10.16
N ALA A 146 13.58 -9.77 8.85
CA ALA A 146 14.56 -8.89 8.24
C ALA A 146 14.50 -7.50 8.88
N CYS A 147 15.68 -6.88 9.11
CA CYS A 147 15.81 -5.60 9.80
C CYS A 147 15.01 -5.53 11.12
N PHE A 148 14.90 -6.67 11.80
CA PHE A 148 14.10 -6.84 13.04
C PHE A 148 12.61 -6.46 12.87
N GLY A 149 12.09 -6.45 11.64
CA GLY A 149 10.71 -6.02 11.30
C GLY A 149 10.48 -4.52 11.35
N ARG A 150 11.54 -3.71 11.45
CA ARG A 150 11.49 -2.24 11.55
C ARG A 150 12.04 -1.53 10.31
N GLY A 151 12.26 -2.26 9.26
CA GLY A 151 12.79 -1.76 8.00
C GLY A 151 12.75 -2.82 6.92
N SER A 152 13.09 -2.44 5.70
CA SER A 152 13.23 -3.31 4.54
C SER A 152 14.70 -3.61 4.31
N CYS A 153 15.03 -4.86 4.02
CA CYS A 153 16.39 -5.28 3.66
C CYS A 153 16.59 -5.12 2.14
N ASP A 154 17.64 -4.44 1.73
CA ASP A 154 17.97 -4.29 0.30
C ASP A 154 18.30 -5.64 -0.31
N GLY A 155 17.52 -6.05 -1.32
CA GLY A 155 17.65 -7.34 -1.98
C GLY A 155 16.91 -8.50 -1.29
N ASP A 156 16.02 -8.25 -0.33
CA ASP A 156 15.23 -9.29 0.33
C ASP A 156 14.52 -10.21 -0.67
N GLY A 157 14.77 -11.50 -0.56
CA GLY A 157 14.25 -12.52 -1.45
C GLY A 157 14.89 -12.54 -2.84
N LYS A 158 15.93 -11.75 -3.12
CA LYS A 158 16.55 -11.61 -4.43
C LYS A 158 18.03 -11.98 -4.39
N ARG A 159 18.58 -12.41 -5.53
CA ARG A 159 20.02 -12.62 -5.71
C ARG A 159 20.79 -11.34 -6.03
N SER A 160 20.19 -10.20 -5.72
CA SER A 160 20.75 -8.85 -5.82
C SER A 160 20.68 -8.14 -4.46
N GLY A 161 21.17 -6.88 -4.42
CA GLY A 161 21.17 -6.09 -3.19
C GLY A 161 22.38 -6.33 -2.28
N ASN A 162 22.48 -5.53 -1.24
CA ASN A 162 23.62 -5.51 -0.33
C ASN A 162 23.25 -5.77 1.14
N GLY A 163 21.96 -6.03 1.43
CA GLY A 163 21.46 -6.32 2.77
C GLY A 163 21.37 -5.12 3.70
N THR A 164 21.48 -3.90 3.17
CA THR A 164 21.31 -2.69 3.99
C THR A 164 19.85 -2.52 4.40
N CYS A 165 19.63 -2.19 5.68
CA CYS A 165 18.30 -1.90 6.18
C CYS A 165 17.89 -0.46 5.85
N SER A 166 16.75 -0.29 5.17
CA SER A 166 16.02 0.97 5.03
C SER A 166 14.93 1.01 6.10
N CYS A 167 15.09 1.87 7.11
CA CYS A 167 14.21 1.87 8.28
C CYS A 167 12.82 2.41 7.96
N HIS A 168 11.82 1.82 8.60
CA HIS A 168 10.47 2.37 8.61
C HIS A 168 10.43 3.68 9.40
N LEU A 169 9.38 4.46 9.18
CA LEU A 169 9.16 5.73 9.89
C LEU A 169 9.25 5.52 11.41
N GLY A 170 9.94 6.43 12.07
CA GLY A 170 10.17 6.39 13.51
C GLY A 170 11.40 5.60 13.96
N TYR A 171 12.05 4.86 13.06
CA TYR A 171 13.24 4.07 13.37
C TYR A 171 14.48 4.57 12.62
N SER A 172 15.63 4.40 13.22
CA SER A 172 16.92 4.85 12.69
C SER A 172 18.07 3.91 13.04
N GLY A 173 19.25 4.20 12.47
CA GLY A 173 20.45 3.39 12.65
C GLY A 173 20.58 2.27 11.60
N LYS A 174 21.75 1.63 11.54
CA LYS A 174 22.06 0.60 10.51
C LYS A 174 21.16 -0.63 10.54
N LEU A 175 20.61 -0.94 11.70
CA LEU A 175 19.76 -2.11 11.95
C LEU A 175 18.34 -1.68 12.37
N CYS A 176 17.98 -0.40 12.20
CA CYS A 176 16.72 0.17 12.68
C CYS A 176 16.52 -0.11 14.18
N SER A 177 17.61 -0.02 14.94
CA SER A 177 17.64 -0.35 16.36
C SER A 177 17.48 0.84 17.30
N ASN A 178 17.32 2.04 16.74
CA ASN A 178 17.13 3.27 17.48
C ASN A 178 15.82 3.95 17.03
N CYS A 179 15.26 4.78 17.90
CA CYS A 179 14.21 5.69 17.48
C CYS A 179 14.81 6.87 16.72
N ASP A 180 14.04 7.40 15.77
CA ASP A 180 14.39 8.66 15.09
C ASP A 180 14.28 9.85 16.06
N SER A 181 14.83 10.99 15.69
CA SER A 181 14.90 12.20 16.53
C SER A 181 13.53 12.73 16.98
N SER A 182 12.50 12.48 16.21
CA SER A 182 11.11 12.87 16.52
C SER A 182 10.31 11.77 17.22
N TYR A 183 10.99 10.70 17.68
CA TYR A 183 10.37 9.56 18.35
C TYR A 183 11.08 9.22 19.66
N PHE A 184 10.37 8.58 20.59
CA PHE A 184 10.93 8.09 21.83
C PHE A 184 10.62 6.59 22.00
N ALA A 185 11.47 5.88 22.74
CA ALA A 185 11.28 4.46 23.01
C ALA A 185 10.31 4.26 24.19
N ILE A 186 9.20 3.55 23.94
CA ILE A 186 8.32 3.07 25.01
C ILE A 186 8.91 1.81 25.65
N THR A 187 9.33 0.88 24.81
CA THR A 187 9.92 -0.39 25.25
C THR A 187 11.25 -0.59 24.54
N GLN A 188 12.26 -0.91 25.28
CA GLN A 188 13.57 -1.23 24.73
C GLN A 188 14.21 -2.41 25.45
N ASN A 189 14.60 -3.43 24.69
CA ASN A 189 15.44 -4.53 25.15
C ASN A 189 16.46 -4.89 24.06
N ALA A 190 17.27 -5.93 24.27
CA ALA A 190 18.36 -6.29 23.35
C ALA A 190 17.91 -6.58 21.91
N SER A 191 16.67 -7.04 21.72
CA SER A 191 16.15 -7.47 20.41
C SER A 191 14.93 -6.66 19.95
N PHE A 192 14.35 -5.83 20.81
CA PHE A 192 13.11 -5.14 20.55
C PHE A 192 13.18 -3.68 21.01
N ILE A 193 12.74 -2.77 20.16
CA ILE A 193 12.50 -1.37 20.47
C ILE A 193 11.16 -0.96 19.82
N GLU A 194 10.35 -0.26 20.57
CA GLU A 194 9.09 0.33 20.09
C GLU A 194 9.17 1.84 20.20
N CYS A 195 9.08 2.51 19.08
CA CYS A 195 9.24 3.96 18.95
C CYS A 195 7.87 4.60 18.71
N HIS A 196 7.57 5.61 19.52
CA HIS A 196 6.36 6.42 19.40
C HIS A 196 6.71 7.87 19.13
N GLU A 197 5.83 8.54 18.40
CA GLU A 197 6.00 9.91 17.98
C GLU A 197 5.98 10.88 19.16
N CYS A 198 6.86 11.88 19.13
CA CYS A 198 6.86 12.99 20.06
C CYS A 198 5.65 13.88 19.82
N PHE A 199 5.27 14.68 20.84
CA PHE A 199 4.29 15.72 20.67
C PHE A 199 4.76 16.75 19.63
N ASP A 200 3.88 17.23 18.76
CA ASP A 200 4.17 18.13 17.64
C ASP A 200 4.87 19.45 18.06
N GLY A 201 4.62 19.89 19.27
CA GLY A 201 5.26 21.07 19.85
C GLY A 201 6.71 20.84 20.29
N CYS A 202 7.25 19.61 20.22
CA CYS A 202 8.65 19.33 20.54
C CYS A 202 9.59 19.78 19.40
N GLY A 203 10.64 20.51 19.75
CA GLY A 203 11.63 21.03 18.80
C GLY A 203 12.89 20.16 18.63
N SER A 204 13.27 19.38 19.65
CA SER A 204 14.52 18.58 19.63
C SER A 204 14.35 17.20 20.27
N GLY A 205 13.29 16.49 19.86
CA GLY A 205 12.96 15.17 20.40
C GLY A 205 12.27 15.22 21.77
N CYS A 206 12.00 14.04 22.29
CA CYS A 206 11.28 13.86 23.55
C CYS A 206 11.74 12.61 24.29
N THR A 207 11.38 12.51 25.56
CA THR A 207 11.63 11.34 26.42
C THR A 207 10.35 10.57 26.76
N SER A 208 9.17 11.16 26.51
CA SER A 208 7.86 10.53 26.75
C SER A 208 6.79 11.23 25.89
N ALA A 209 5.60 10.65 25.88
CA ALA A 209 4.44 11.21 25.20
C ALA A 209 4.00 12.56 25.80
N GLY A 210 3.39 13.40 24.95
CA GLY A 210 2.78 14.67 25.30
C GLY A 210 3.75 15.82 25.50
N PRO A 211 3.23 17.04 25.80
CA PRO A 211 4.01 18.28 25.83
C PRO A 211 5.10 18.31 26.91
N ARG A 212 4.90 17.59 28.02
CA ARG A 212 5.90 17.47 29.12
C ARG A 212 7.08 16.61 28.78
N GLY A 213 6.94 15.72 27.78
CA GLY A 213 8.03 14.85 27.34
C GLY A 213 9.07 15.54 26.45
N CYS A 214 8.81 16.75 25.97
CA CYS A 214 9.71 17.46 25.07
C CYS A 214 11.04 17.84 25.71
N ASN A 215 12.14 17.62 25.02
CA ASN A 215 13.47 18.11 25.43
C ASN A 215 13.59 19.63 25.24
N ALA A 216 12.95 20.16 24.22
CA ALA A 216 12.79 21.59 23.95
C ALA A 216 11.52 21.81 23.13
N CYS A 217 10.96 23.03 23.17
CA CYS A 217 9.82 23.39 22.35
C CYS A 217 10.23 23.85 20.95
N ARG A 218 9.40 23.57 19.98
CA ARG A 218 9.46 24.08 18.62
C ARG A 218 9.07 25.56 18.60
N SER A 219 9.43 26.27 17.53
CA SER A 219 8.93 27.62 17.26
C SER A 219 7.40 27.67 17.31
N GLY A 220 6.82 28.73 17.91
CA GLY A 220 5.38 28.82 18.18
C GLY A 220 4.90 28.12 19.46
N TYR A 221 5.82 27.47 20.19
CA TYR A 221 5.53 26.88 21.51
C TYR A 221 6.51 27.40 22.56
N LYS A 222 6.04 27.53 23.79
CA LYS A 222 6.82 27.97 24.94
C LYS A 222 6.84 26.91 26.02
N MET A 223 8.00 26.70 26.65
CA MET A 223 8.15 25.78 27.77
C MET A 223 7.47 26.35 29.02
N ASP A 224 6.52 25.60 29.54
CA ASP A 224 5.89 25.83 30.84
C ASP A 224 6.39 24.76 31.83
N GLU A 225 6.67 25.14 33.09
CA GLU A 225 7.27 24.23 34.07
C GLU A 225 6.34 23.09 34.48
N GLU A 226 5.01 23.31 34.46
CA GLU A 226 4.03 22.32 34.87
C GLU A 226 3.44 21.52 33.71
N ASN A 227 3.27 22.17 32.54
CA ASN A 227 2.52 21.62 31.41
C ASN A 227 3.38 21.24 30.20
N GLY A 228 4.69 21.59 30.22
CA GLY A 228 5.59 21.34 29.10
C GLY A 228 5.44 22.36 27.98
N CYS A 229 5.61 21.96 26.71
CA CYS A 229 5.50 22.85 25.56
C CYS A 229 4.05 23.24 25.29
N GLN A 230 3.71 24.47 25.57
CA GLN A 230 2.39 25.08 25.35
C GLN A 230 2.43 25.94 24.09
N ASP A 231 1.35 25.89 23.33
CA ASP A 231 1.15 26.76 22.17
C ASP A 231 1.11 28.22 22.57
N VAL A 232 1.76 29.05 21.78
CA VAL A 232 1.76 30.50 21.96
C VAL A 232 0.58 31.08 21.17
N ASP A 233 -0.31 31.80 21.85
CA ASP A 233 -1.41 32.50 21.18
C ASP A 233 -0.88 33.85 20.64
N GLU A 234 -0.34 33.81 19.40
CA GLU A 234 0.25 35.02 18.79
C GLU A 234 -0.77 36.13 18.56
N CYS A 235 -2.06 35.77 18.47
CA CYS A 235 -3.13 36.74 18.32
C CYS A 235 -3.36 37.58 19.58
N LYS A 236 -2.97 37.05 20.77
CA LYS A 236 -3.05 37.78 22.05
C LYS A 236 -1.76 38.51 22.40
N GLU A 237 -0.59 37.96 21.98
CA GLU A 237 0.69 38.55 22.31
C GLU A 237 1.04 39.78 21.45
N ASP A 238 0.52 39.85 20.22
CA ASP A 238 0.83 40.94 19.29
C ASP A 238 -0.43 41.39 18.53
N GLU A 239 -0.99 42.53 18.95
CA GLU A 239 -2.14 43.17 18.32
C GLU A 239 -1.88 43.60 16.86
N LEU A 240 -0.62 43.56 16.40
CA LEU A 240 -0.22 43.94 15.04
C LEU A 240 -0.26 42.74 14.07
N LYS A 241 -0.73 41.56 14.49
CA LYS A 241 -0.96 40.46 13.58
C LYS A 241 -2.19 40.74 12.73
N CYS A 242 -2.15 40.30 11.44
CA CYS A 242 -3.26 40.46 10.50
C CYS A 242 -3.72 41.92 10.29
N GLN A 243 -2.80 42.76 9.78
CA GLN A 243 -3.03 44.20 9.60
C GLN A 243 -3.83 44.60 8.36
N LYS A 244 -4.14 43.66 7.46
CA LYS A 244 -4.95 43.98 6.29
C LYS A 244 -6.41 44.20 6.70
N ALA A 245 -7.10 45.08 5.95
CA ALA A 245 -8.50 45.36 6.18
C ALA A 245 -9.35 44.06 6.12
N ASN A 246 -10.31 43.95 7.02
CA ASN A 246 -11.27 42.83 7.09
C ASN A 246 -10.62 41.47 7.36
N GLU A 247 -9.41 41.41 7.92
CA GLU A 247 -8.77 40.21 8.45
C GLU A 247 -8.98 40.06 9.95
N VAL A 248 -9.09 38.82 10.40
CA VAL A 248 -9.08 38.45 11.83
C VAL A 248 -7.95 37.45 12.03
N CYS A 249 -7.24 37.59 13.14
CA CYS A 249 -6.21 36.65 13.57
C CYS A 249 -6.87 35.43 14.21
N VAL A 250 -6.48 34.24 13.78
CA VAL A 250 -6.94 32.97 14.34
C VAL A 250 -5.71 32.18 14.79
N ASN A 251 -5.61 31.92 16.08
CA ASN A 251 -4.55 31.10 16.64
C ASN A 251 -4.66 29.65 16.14
N THR A 252 -3.52 29.06 15.77
CA THR A 252 -3.40 27.65 15.34
C THR A 252 -2.22 27.00 16.06
N PRO A 253 -2.18 25.66 16.22
CA PRO A 253 -1.08 25.02 16.93
C PRO A 253 0.30 25.33 16.32
N GLY A 254 1.13 26.06 17.06
CA GLY A 254 2.49 26.48 16.68
C GLY A 254 2.58 27.65 15.70
N SER A 255 1.46 28.33 15.40
CA SER A 255 1.41 29.48 14.51
C SER A 255 0.05 30.18 14.58
N TYR A 256 -0.18 31.16 13.71
CA TYR A 256 -1.46 31.82 13.51
C TYR A 256 -1.81 31.94 12.04
N GLU A 257 -3.07 32.13 11.76
CA GLU A 257 -3.58 32.42 10.41
C GLU A 257 -4.36 33.74 10.41
N CYS A 258 -4.17 34.53 9.32
CA CYS A 258 -5.04 35.66 9.05
C CYS A 258 -6.18 35.22 8.13
N LYS A 259 -7.37 35.13 8.67
CA LYS A 259 -8.59 34.77 7.92
C LYS A 259 -9.39 36.06 7.62
N CYS A 260 -10.15 36.02 6.53
CA CYS A 260 -11.13 37.05 6.29
C CYS A 260 -12.23 37.00 7.34
N MET A 261 -12.78 38.15 7.73
CA MET A 261 -13.93 38.28 8.60
C MET A 261 -15.15 37.60 7.92
N GLU A 262 -16.15 37.31 8.71
CA GLU A 262 -17.43 36.75 8.24
C GLU A 262 -18.00 37.61 7.10
N SER A 263 -18.49 37.00 6.03
CA SER A 263 -18.97 37.66 4.78
C SER A 263 -17.87 38.27 3.89
N TYR A 264 -16.59 38.04 4.19
CA TYR A 264 -15.48 38.47 3.34
C TYR A 264 -14.73 37.27 2.78
N LYS A 265 -14.36 37.33 1.50
CA LYS A 265 -13.58 36.29 0.83
C LYS A 265 -12.20 36.83 0.40
N ARG A 266 -11.21 35.97 0.47
CA ARG A 266 -9.86 36.33 0.02
C ARG A 266 -9.79 36.33 -1.50
N THR A 267 -9.41 37.46 -2.07
CA THR A 267 -9.18 37.62 -3.51
C THR A 267 -7.79 37.11 -3.93
N ASP A 268 -7.57 36.96 -5.24
CA ASP A 268 -6.27 36.54 -5.79
C ASP A 268 -5.14 37.49 -5.45
N ASP A 269 -5.44 38.82 -5.20
CA ASP A 269 -4.51 39.80 -4.73
C ASP A 269 -4.23 39.68 -3.22
N GLY A 270 -4.86 38.74 -2.54
CA GLY A 270 -4.67 38.44 -1.12
C GLY A 270 -5.34 39.44 -0.18
N ASN A 271 -6.35 40.21 -0.62
CA ASN A 271 -7.19 41.08 0.19
C ASN A 271 -8.49 40.41 0.57
N CYS A 272 -9.14 40.88 1.65
CA CYS A 272 -10.47 40.42 2.04
C CYS A 272 -11.52 41.38 1.52
N GLU A 273 -12.35 40.94 0.56
CA GLU A 273 -13.43 41.73 -0.03
C GLU A 273 -14.78 41.08 0.32
N LEU A 274 -15.82 41.94 0.43
CA LEU A 274 -17.17 41.52 0.78
C LEU A 274 -17.67 40.53 -0.25
N GLU A 275 -18.15 39.36 0.16
CA GLU A 275 -18.81 38.39 -0.69
C GLU A 275 -20.23 38.89 -1.01
N ILE A 276 -20.39 39.54 -2.18
CA ILE A 276 -21.70 39.98 -2.66
C ILE A 276 -22.36 38.75 -3.24
N GLU A 277 -23.38 38.20 -2.56
CA GLU A 277 -24.28 37.24 -3.19
C GLU A 277 -25.01 38.00 -4.33
N GLU A 278 -24.61 37.73 -5.57
CA GLU A 278 -25.39 38.15 -6.75
C GLU A 278 -26.71 37.39 -6.71
N ASN A 279 -27.69 38.01 -6.07
CA ASN A 279 -29.10 37.64 -6.31
C ASN A 279 -29.40 38.03 -7.75
N GLU A 280 -29.37 37.05 -8.65
CA GLU A 280 -30.00 37.18 -9.95
C GLU A 280 -31.50 37.46 -9.76
N GLU A 281 -31.86 38.73 -9.64
CA GLU A 281 -33.24 39.15 -9.89
C GLU A 281 -33.55 38.81 -11.35
N LYS A 282 -34.18 37.66 -11.59
CA LYS A 282 -34.91 37.39 -12.83
C LYS A 282 -36.08 38.35 -12.87
N ASN A 283 -35.88 39.47 -13.54
CA ASN A 283 -37.00 40.27 -14.05
C ASN A 283 -37.83 39.40 -14.98
N GLY A 284 -38.95 38.96 -14.46
CA GLY A 284 -39.99 38.31 -15.24
C GLY A 284 -40.69 39.35 -16.12
N GLU A 285 -40.47 39.30 -17.42
CA GLU A 285 -41.42 39.83 -18.35
C GLU A 285 -42.59 38.86 -18.51
N GLU A 286 -43.79 39.33 -18.10
CA GLU A 286 -45.08 38.68 -18.34
C GLU A 286 -45.37 38.71 -19.84
N GLU A 287 -45.39 37.58 -20.48
CA GLU A 287 -46.25 37.38 -21.66
C GLU A 287 -47.34 36.33 -21.33
N LYS A 288 -48.55 36.81 -21.36
CA LYS A 288 -49.78 36.01 -21.37
C LYS A 288 -49.93 35.38 -22.75
N ASP A 289 -50.15 34.09 -22.80
CA ASP A 289 -51.13 33.51 -23.75
C ASP A 289 -51.68 32.19 -23.20
N GLU A 290 -52.96 32.05 -23.48
CA GLU A 290 -53.93 31.12 -22.97
C GLU A 290 -53.85 29.74 -23.67
N ASP A 291 -54.46 28.76 -22.99
CA ASP A 291 -55.14 27.54 -23.50
C ASP A 291 -54.31 26.28 -23.82
N ASP A 292 -54.50 25.23 -23.16
CA ASP A 292 -55.34 24.06 -23.38
C ASP A 292 -54.83 22.73 -22.75
N ASP A 293 -55.68 22.26 -21.88
CA ASP A 293 -56.14 20.87 -21.65
C ASP A 293 -55.19 19.62 -21.71
N LYS A 294 -55.15 18.96 -20.55
CA LYS A 294 -55.32 17.50 -20.30
C LYS A 294 -54.19 16.50 -20.47
N LYS A 295 -54.14 15.72 -19.40
CA LYS A 295 -53.70 14.30 -19.25
C LYS A 295 -52.21 14.10 -18.89
N ASP A 296 -51.82 13.30 -17.99
CA ASP A 296 -52.31 12.22 -17.15
C ASP A 296 -51.34 12.03 -15.98
N ALA A 297 -51.86 11.69 -14.84
CA ALA A 297 -51.12 11.15 -13.68
C ALA A 297 -50.57 9.76 -14.02
N GLU A 298 -49.32 9.50 -13.67
CA GLU A 298 -48.83 8.22 -13.16
C GLU A 298 -47.30 8.23 -13.21
N ASN A 299 -46.70 8.19 -12.06
CA ASN A 299 -45.47 7.51 -11.64
C ASN A 299 -44.69 8.34 -10.60
N MET A 300 -45.12 8.22 -9.38
CA MET A 300 -44.36 8.52 -8.19
C MET A 300 -44.53 7.35 -7.21
N GLU A 301 -43.81 6.26 -7.43
CA GLU A 301 -43.57 5.22 -6.40
C GLU A 301 -42.41 4.34 -6.84
N ASP A 302 -41.16 4.82 -6.72
CA ASP A 302 -39.96 3.94 -6.74
C ASP A 302 -38.70 4.60 -6.14
N GLY A 303 -38.86 5.39 -5.10
CA GLY A 303 -37.73 6.06 -4.45
C GLY A 303 -37.58 5.81 -2.95
N LYS A 304 -38.26 4.81 -2.38
CA LYS A 304 -38.27 4.60 -0.90
C LYS A 304 -37.74 3.24 -0.40
N ASN A 305 -37.31 2.36 -1.26
CA ASN A 305 -36.83 1.03 -0.84
C ASN A 305 -35.31 0.84 -0.73
N GLU A 306 -34.48 1.73 -1.26
CA GLU A 306 -33.01 1.56 -1.17
C GLU A 306 -32.39 2.06 0.14
N LEU A 307 -33.10 2.89 0.93
CA LEU A 307 -32.55 3.40 2.22
C LEU A 307 -32.80 2.50 3.43
N LYS A 308 -33.52 1.40 3.30
CA LYS A 308 -33.79 0.47 4.41
C LYS A 308 -32.87 -0.74 4.48
N GLU A 309 -32.26 -1.14 3.36
CA GLU A 309 -31.32 -2.29 3.35
C GLU A 309 -29.92 -1.96 3.87
N GLU A 310 -29.46 -0.71 3.75
CA GLU A 310 -28.12 -0.33 4.29
C GLU A 310 -28.10 -0.17 5.83
N THR A 311 -29.22 0.00 6.48
CA THR A 311 -29.30 0.15 7.95
C THR A 311 -29.40 -1.17 8.68
N GLU A 312 -29.88 -2.24 8.07
CA GLU A 312 -29.93 -3.58 8.68
C GLU A 312 -28.59 -4.32 8.60
N LEU A 313 -27.79 -4.11 7.55
CA LEU A 313 -26.45 -4.69 7.40
C LEU A 313 -25.37 -4.09 8.31
N LYS A 314 -25.62 -2.97 8.96
CA LYS A 314 -24.71 -2.39 9.96
C LYS A 314 -24.98 -2.88 11.38
N LYS A 315 -26.20 -3.36 11.67
CA LYS A 315 -26.57 -3.80 13.01
C LYS A 315 -26.06 -5.21 13.32
N ASP A 316 -25.96 -6.07 12.31
CA ASP A 316 -25.48 -7.45 12.48
C ASP A 316 -23.94 -7.56 12.59
N ARG A 317 -23.19 -6.49 12.28
CA ARG A 317 -21.72 -6.44 12.42
C ARG A 317 -21.23 -5.97 13.78
N ASP A 318 -22.05 -5.28 14.55
CA ASP A 318 -21.69 -4.77 15.88
C ASP A 318 -21.97 -5.79 16.99
N ASP A 319 -22.90 -6.74 16.78
CA ASP A 319 -23.22 -7.79 17.76
C ASP A 319 -22.22 -8.96 17.77
N GLU A 320 -21.44 -9.20 16.69
CA GLU A 320 -20.38 -10.23 16.69
C GLU A 320 -19.06 -9.79 17.34
N ARG A 321 -18.95 -8.55 17.79
CA ARG A 321 -17.72 -8.00 18.37
C ARG A 321 -17.69 -7.97 19.89
N GLU A 322 -18.77 -8.32 20.56
CA GLU A 322 -18.86 -8.39 22.03
C GLU A 322 -18.74 -9.80 22.62
N GLU A 323 -18.57 -10.86 21.80
CA GLU A 323 -18.43 -12.26 22.30
C GLU A 323 -17.05 -12.92 21.98
N LEU A 324 -15.97 -12.15 21.83
CA LEU A 324 -14.62 -12.76 21.74
C LEU A 324 -13.65 -12.11 22.72
#